data_742e2149febac6a78d7f24f42f637bd5
#
_entry.id   742e2149febac6a78d7f24f42f637bd5
#
_cell.length_a   1.000
_cell.length_b   1.000
_cell.length_c   1.000
_cell.angle_alpha   90.00
_cell.angle_beta   90.00
_cell.angle_gamma   90.00
#
_symmetry.space_group_name_H-M   'P 1'
#
loop_
_entity.id
_entity.type
_entity.pdbx_description
1 polymer ?
#
loop_
_entity_poly.entity_id
_entity_poly.type
_entity_poly.pdbx_seq_one_letter_code
_entity_poly.pdbx_strand_id
1 'polypeptide(L)'
;MTYYHASTVGSNLKRLVVHPTLVENHIVVYATPERAVEAFGGDCEVYELEYDENYVADGKCFGRPGEYWLFSGVDVRRVPPVTYK
;
A
#
# COMPACT_ATOMS: atom_id res chain seq x y z
N MET A 1 -0.38 8.57 -10.23
CA MET A 1 -0.26 9.09 -8.86
C MET A 1 0.55 8.11 -8.03
N THR A 2 1.36 8.61 -7.12
CA THR A 2 2.21 7.77 -6.26
C THR A 2 1.45 7.33 -5.02
N TYR A 3 1.53 6.05 -4.70
CA TYR A 3 0.94 5.47 -3.50
C TYR A 3 2.01 4.72 -2.72
N TYR A 4 1.69 4.35 -1.48
CA TYR A 4 2.62 3.73 -0.56
C TYR A 4 1.99 2.52 0.13
N HIS A 5 2.80 1.50 0.35
CA HIS A 5 2.39 0.25 1.01
C HIS A 5 3.41 -0.09 2.09
N ALA A 6 2.94 -0.44 3.28
CA ALA A 6 3.80 -0.89 4.37
C ALA A 6 3.75 -2.41 4.49
N SER A 7 4.91 -3.00 4.75
CA SER A 7 5.04 -4.44 4.92
C SER A 7 6.06 -4.75 6.02
N THR A 8 6.12 -5.99 6.45
CA THR A 8 7.07 -6.41 7.50
C THR A 8 8.52 -6.17 7.08
N VAL A 9 9.36 -5.87 8.05
CA VAL A 9 10.80 -5.71 7.82
C VAL A 9 11.36 -7.01 7.23
N GLY A 10 12.17 -6.88 6.19
CA GLY A 10 12.78 -8.01 5.50
C GLY A 10 11.93 -8.63 4.40
N SER A 11 10.76 -8.06 4.09
CA SER A 11 9.88 -8.61 3.06
C SER A 11 10.45 -8.53 1.64
N ASN A 12 11.29 -7.51 1.36
CA ASN A 12 11.97 -7.33 0.07
C ASN A 12 11.03 -7.45 -1.14
N LEU A 13 9.90 -6.77 -1.06
CA LEU A 13 8.89 -6.83 -2.12
C LEU A 13 9.39 -6.12 -3.38
N LYS A 14 9.11 -6.72 -4.54
CA LYS A 14 9.33 -6.12 -5.85
C LYS A 14 8.02 -5.88 -6.58
N ARG A 15 6.99 -6.62 -6.17
CA ARG A 15 5.66 -6.54 -6.76
C ARG A 15 4.61 -6.89 -5.71
N LEU A 16 3.52 -6.17 -5.74
CA LEU A 16 2.31 -6.52 -5.00
C LEU A 16 1.38 -7.29 -5.94
N VAL A 17 0.77 -8.34 -5.42
CA VAL A 17 -0.15 -9.18 -6.20
C VAL A 17 -1.47 -9.31 -5.48
N VAL A 18 -2.53 -9.46 -6.26
CA VAL A 18 -3.87 -9.75 -5.73
C VAL A 18 -4.04 -11.25 -5.72
N HIS A 19 -4.45 -11.79 -4.55
CA HIS A 19 -4.72 -13.22 -4.39
C HIS A 19 -6.20 -13.49 -4.66
N PRO A 20 -6.55 -14.17 -5.76
CA PRO A 20 -7.95 -14.36 -6.13
C PRO A 20 -8.71 -15.30 -5.19
N THR A 21 -7.99 -16.05 -4.34
CA THR A 21 -8.57 -17.00 -3.39
C THR A 21 -8.90 -16.39 -2.02
N LEU A 22 -8.47 -15.15 -1.77
CA LEU A 22 -8.77 -14.46 -0.51
C LEU A 22 -10.13 -13.79 -0.60
N VAL A 23 -10.82 -13.71 0.52
CA VAL A 23 -12.11 -13.00 0.62
C VAL A 23 -11.92 -11.52 0.26
N GLU A 24 -10.79 -10.96 0.63
CA GLU A 24 -10.39 -9.63 0.26
C GLU A 24 -9.37 -9.72 -0.89
N ASN A 25 -9.81 -9.47 -2.10
CA ASN A 25 -8.98 -9.56 -3.30
C ASN A 25 -8.50 -8.19 -3.77
N HIS A 26 -8.01 -7.39 -2.84
CA HIS A 26 -7.50 -6.06 -3.14
C HIS A 26 -6.19 -5.81 -2.39
N ILE A 27 -5.45 -4.81 -2.87
CA ILE A 27 -4.20 -4.33 -2.25
C ILE A 27 -4.51 -3.00 -1.60
N VAL A 28 -4.20 -2.86 -0.31
CA VAL A 28 -4.39 -1.59 0.41
C VAL A 28 -3.13 -0.76 0.31
N VAL A 29 -3.27 0.47 -0.13
CA VAL A 29 -2.19 1.45 -0.24
C VAL A 29 -2.63 2.79 0.37
N TYR A 30 -1.68 3.70 0.54
CA TYR A 30 -1.92 4.98 1.20
C TYR A 30 -1.32 6.11 0.35
N ALA A 31 -1.83 7.33 0.53
CA ALA A 31 -1.38 8.49 -0.23
C ALA A 31 -0.01 9.02 0.21
N THR A 32 0.40 8.72 1.44
CA THR A 32 1.69 9.16 1.99
C THR A 32 2.38 8.02 2.72
N PRO A 33 3.74 8.03 2.80
CA PRO A 33 4.46 7.01 3.55
C PRO A 33 4.14 7.06 5.05
N GLU A 34 3.89 8.22 5.61
CA GLU A 34 3.54 8.38 7.03
C GLU A 34 2.23 7.67 7.35
N ARG A 35 1.24 7.77 6.47
CA ARG A 35 -0.04 7.08 6.62
C ARG A 35 0.13 5.56 6.57
N ALA A 36 1.00 5.08 5.68
CA ALA A 36 1.28 3.66 5.57
C ALA A 36 1.92 3.12 6.87
N VAL A 37 2.90 3.84 7.42
CA VAL A 37 3.56 3.46 8.68
C VAL A 37 2.58 3.48 9.83
N GLU A 38 1.77 4.51 9.95
CA GLU A 38 0.76 4.66 11.01
C GLU A 38 -0.24 3.50 10.98
N ALA A 39 -0.72 3.15 9.80
CA ALA A 39 -1.68 2.07 9.65
C ALA A 39 -1.08 0.70 9.94
N PHE A 40 0.21 0.50 9.66
CA PHE A 40 0.90 -0.76 9.97
C PHE A 40 1.06 -0.95 11.48
N GLY A 41 1.34 0.13 12.20
CA GLY A 41 1.35 0.11 13.66
C GLY A 41 2.61 -0.46 14.31
N GLY A 42 3.74 -0.52 13.60
CA GLY A 42 4.99 -1.03 14.15
C GLY A 42 6.15 -0.86 13.17
N ASP A 43 7.26 -1.55 13.42
CA ASP A 43 8.41 -1.53 12.52
C ASP A 43 8.01 -2.13 11.17
N CYS A 44 8.29 -1.41 10.10
CA CYS A 44 7.91 -1.82 8.76
C CYS A 44 8.86 -1.27 7.71
N GLU A 45 8.79 -1.85 6.53
CA GLU A 45 9.36 -1.32 5.31
C GLU A 45 8.26 -0.67 4.50
N VAL A 46 8.55 0.46 3.86
CA VAL A 46 7.60 1.18 3.04
C VAL A 46 8.02 1.06 1.58
N TYR A 47 7.05 0.80 0.73
CA TYR A 47 7.23 0.68 -0.71
C TYR A 47 6.40 1.75 -1.41
N GLU A 48 6.96 2.34 -2.46
CA GLU A 48 6.24 3.27 -3.31
C GLU A 48 5.86 2.60 -4.62
N LEU A 49 4.75 3.05 -5.20
CA LEU A 49 4.25 2.55 -6.46
C LEU A 49 3.53 3.66 -7.22
N GLU A 50 3.53 3.53 -8.54
CA GLU A 50 2.75 4.39 -9.42
C GLU A 50 1.53 3.61 -9.89
N TYR A 51 0.38 4.25 -9.86
CA TYR A 51 -0.88 3.66 -10.32
C TYR A 51 -1.81 4.74 -10.86
N ASP A 52 -2.61 4.38 -11.85
CA ASP A 52 -3.59 5.31 -12.42
C ASP A 52 -4.71 5.52 -11.39
N GLU A 53 -4.86 6.75 -10.94
CA GLU A 53 -5.87 7.11 -9.95
C GLU A 53 -7.30 6.80 -10.38
N ASN A 54 -7.56 6.69 -11.68
CA ASN A 54 -8.87 6.33 -12.21
C ASN A 54 -9.24 4.87 -11.96
N TYR A 55 -8.25 4.03 -11.63
CA TYR A 55 -8.45 2.62 -11.34
C TYR A 55 -8.27 2.28 -9.86
N VAL A 56 -8.18 3.30 -9.02
CA VAL A 56 -8.03 3.15 -7.57
C VAL A 56 -9.37 3.41 -6.90
N ALA A 57 -9.80 2.49 -6.06
CA ALA A 57 -10.99 2.69 -5.25
C ALA A 57 -10.63 3.43 -3.96
N ASP A 58 -11.42 4.44 -3.61
CA ASP A 58 -11.28 5.14 -2.34
C ASP A 58 -11.92 4.30 -1.23
N GLY A 59 -11.10 3.90 -0.26
CA GLY A 59 -11.55 3.08 0.87
C GLY A 59 -12.65 3.74 1.70
N LYS A 60 -12.78 5.05 1.63
CA LYS A 60 -13.85 5.79 2.29
C LYS A 60 -15.24 5.27 1.92
N CYS A 61 -15.42 4.83 0.66
CA CYS A 61 -16.68 4.26 0.18
C CYS A 61 -17.01 2.92 0.86
N PHE A 62 -16.02 2.30 1.50
CA PHE A 62 -16.14 0.99 2.16
C PHE A 62 -15.95 1.09 3.69
N GLY A 63 -16.05 2.30 4.25
CA GLY A 63 -15.85 2.52 5.67
C GLY A 63 -14.40 2.50 6.12
N ARG A 64 -13.46 2.66 5.19
CA ARG A 64 -12.01 2.67 5.45
C ARG A 64 -11.37 3.97 4.95
N PRO A 65 -11.68 5.13 5.56
CA PRO A 65 -11.11 6.40 5.12
C PRO A 65 -9.59 6.39 5.27
N GLY A 66 -8.91 6.96 4.27
CA GLY A 66 -7.45 7.01 4.24
C GLY A 66 -6.80 5.84 3.52
N GLU A 67 -7.53 4.74 3.29
CA GLU A 67 -7.06 3.62 2.45
C GLU A 67 -7.44 3.85 1.00
N TYR A 68 -6.60 3.32 0.10
CA TYR A 68 -6.91 3.22 -1.32
C TYR A 68 -6.71 1.77 -1.74
N TRP A 69 -7.61 1.27 -2.57
CA TRP A 69 -7.64 -0.14 -2.92
C TRP A 69 -7.31 -0.34 -4.39
N LEU A 70 -6.36 -1.23 -4.66
CA LEU A 70 -5.97 -1.65 -6.01
C LEU A 70 -6.46 -3.07 -6.25
N PHE A 71 -6.95 -3.33 -7.45
CA PHE A 71 -7.51 -4.63 -7.81
C PHE A 71 -6.66 -5.40 -8.83
N SER A 72 -5.44 -4.94 -9.09
CA SER A 72 -4.49 -5.64 -9.95
C SER A 72 -3.08 -5.50 -9.39
N GLY A 73 -2.20 -6.41 -9.78
CA GLY A 73 -0.80 -6.40 -9.37
C GLY A 73 -0.06 -5.16 -9.86
N VAL A 74 0.97 -4.75 -9.12
CA VAL A 74 1.76 -3.57 -9.42
C VAL A 74 3.19 -3.76 -8.94
N ASP A 75 4.15 -3.28 -9.72
CA ASP A 75 5.55 -3.25 -9.30
C ASP A 75 5.75 -2.18 -8.24
N VAL A 76 6.58 -2.47 -7.27
CA VAL A 76 6.86 -1.56 -6.16
C VAL A 76 8.36 -1.37 -6.00
N ARG A 77 8.73 -0.25 -5.39
CA ARG A 77 10.11 0.09 -5.07
C ARG A 77 10.21 0.46 -3.61
N ARG A 78 11.19 -0.08 -2.92
CA ARG A 78 11.42 0.24 -1.52
C ARG A 78 11.79 1.71 -1.35
N VAL A 79 11.13 2.38 -0.44
CA VAL A 79 11.49 3.74 -0.03
C VAL A 79 12.69 3.63 0.92
N PRO A 80 13.75 4.43 0.72
CA PRO A 80 14.87 4.44 1.66
C PRO A 80 14.39 4.71 3.08
N PRO A 81 15.04 4.12 4.11
CA PRO A 81 14.64 4.34 5.50
C PRO A 81 14.69 5.83 5.82
N VAL A 82 13.54 6.37 6.14
CA VAL A 82 13.37 7.74 6.61
C VAL A 82 12.80 7.66 8.01
N THR A 83 13.24 8.54 8.90
CA THR A 83 12.70 8.57 10.24
C THR A 83 11.31 9.20 10.21
N TYR A 84 10.30 8.35 10.20
CA TYR A 84 8.90 8.78 10.30
C TYR A 84 8.55 8.96 11.77
N LYS A 85 8.78 10.13 12.26
CA LYS A 85 8.41 10.48 13.63
C LYS A 85 7.45 11.64 13.64
#